data_d288abab1c4567ff22c0df93e760dd92
#
_entry.id   d288abab1c4567ff22c0df93e760dd92
#
_cell.length_a   1.000
_cell.length_b   1.000
_cell.length_c   1.000
_cell.angle_alpha   90.00
_cell.angle_beta   90.00
_cell.angle_gamma   90.00
#
_symmetry.space_group_name_H-M   'P 1'
#
loop_
_entity.id
_entity.type
_entity.pdbx_description
1 polymer ?
#
loop_
_entity_poly.entity_id
_entity_poly.type
_entity_poly.pdbx_seq_one_letter_code
_entity_poly.pdbx_strand_id
1 'polypeptide(L)'
;MAKPLVILARSILFSAGLTAASCATPNPTAPGSYFILTEADVYRARATESAVTLTVVARFTNTTRDTLVLHPCAQHRPYPLAVSLQRNEGGTWRTVLAPWCTLALMFSPPRLLPGQTRIDTVRLQGSRHPNTLPGFSAGPIAGSYRLAYSQVYRKWYPRNPPPGARNRLGEPLPDSLLVSNMFRVVE
;
A
#
# COMPACT_ATOMS: atom_id res chain seq x y z
N MET A 1 -61.64 -33.39 -55.15
CA MET A 1 -60.25 -32.97 -55.30
C MET A 1 -59.96 -31.97 -54.17
N ALA A 2 -59.39 -32.43 -53.03
CA ALA A 2 -59.07 -31.61 -51.87
C ALA A 2 -57.56 -31.34 -51.82
N LYS A 3 -57.17 -30.06 -51.73
CA LYS A 3 -55.75 -29.66 -51.58
C LYS A 3 -55.39 -29.64 -50.08
N PRO A 4 -54.26 -30.16 -49.67
CA PRO A 4 -53.79 -30.07 -48.30
C PRO A 4 -53.15 -28.70 -48.01
N LEU A 5 -53.50 -28.15 -46.86
CA LEU A 5 -53.00 -26.92 -46.30
C LEU A 5 -51.72 -27.26 -45.52
N VAL A 6 -50.57 -26.71 -45.93
CA VAL A 6 -49.30 -26.88 -45.25
C VAL A 6 -49.15 -25.74 -44.23
N ILE A 7 -49.21 -26.07 -42.95
CA ILE A 7 -48.97 -25.13 -41.85
C ILE A 7 -47.44 -25.17 -41.53
N LEU A 8 -46.75 -24.08 -41.86
CA LEU A 8 -45.35 -23.87 -41.47
C LEU A 8 -45.31 -23.34 -40.03
N ALA A 9 -44.89 -24.18 -39.09
CA ALA A 9 -44.62 -23.75 -37.71
C ALA A 9 -43.21 -23.07 -37.68
N ARG A 10 -43.19 -21.76 -37.41
CA ARG A 10 -41.97 -21.01 -37.13
C ARG A 10 -41.60 -21.19 -35.67
N SER A 11 -40.55 -21.97 -35.39
CA SER A 11 -39.94 -22.08 -34.09
C SER A 11 -39.10 -20.82 -33.82
N ILE A 12 -39.55 -20.02 -32.86
CA ILE A 12 -38.78 -18.86 -32.34
C ILE A 12 -37.88 -19.41 -31.23
N LEU A 13 -36.59 -19.53 -31.54
CA LEU A 13 -35.54 -19.80 -30.56
C LEU A 13 -35.27 -18.52 -29.75
N PHE A 14 -35.75 -18.48 -28.52
CA PHE A 14 -35.34 -17.48 -27.52
C PHE A 14 -33.95 -17.84 -27.00
N SER A 15 -32.92 -17.18 -27.49
CA SER A 15 -31.58 -17.23 -26.91
C SER A 15 -31.56 -16.35 -25.65
N ALA A 16 -31.71 -16.97 -24.51
CA ALA A 16 -31.48 -16.31 -23.21
C ALA A 16 -29.96 -16.07 -23.08
N GLY A 17 -29.52 -14.84 -23.39
CA GLY A 17 -28.16 -14.39 -23.11
C GLY A 17 -27.95 -14.26 -21.61
N LEU A 18 -27.25 -15.21 -20.99
CA LEU A 18 -26.68 -15.04 -19.67
C LEU A 18 -25.59 -13.97 -19.76
N THR A 19 -25.91 -12.73 -19.39
CA THR A 19 -24.90 -11.73 -19.08
C THR A 19 -24.26 -12.11 -17.75
N ALA A 20 -23.10 -12.80 -17.81
CA ALA A 20 -22.24 -12.96 -16.65
C ALA A 20 -21.83 -11.56 -16.21
N ALA A 21 -22.40 -11.08 -15.10
CA ALA A 21 -21.90 -9.91 -14.41
C ALA A 21 -20.50 -10.24 -13.90
N SER A 22 -19.48 -9.86 -14.69
CA SER A 22 -18.10 -9.90 -14.28
C SER A 22 -17.97 -8.94 -13.12
N CYS A 23 -17.86 -9.46 -11.90
CA CYS A 23 -17.38 -8.69 -10.76
C CYS A 23 -15.95 -8.28 -11.10
N ALA A 24 -15.80 -7.14 -11.77
CA ALA A 24 -14.51 -6.50 -11.97
C ALA A 24 -13.97 -6.19 -10.58
N THR A 25 -13.03 -6.99 -10.12
CA THR A 25 -12.18 -6.61 -8.99
C THR A 25 -11.62 -5.22 -9.31
N PRO A 26 -11.78 -4.22 -8.42
CA PRO A 26 -11.30 -2.87 -8.70
C PRO A 26 -9.83 -2.98 -9.07
N ASN A 27 -9.50 -2.53 -10.28
CA ASN A 27 -8.12 -2.49 -10.73
C ASN A 27 -7.36 -1.55 -9.78
N PRO A 28 -6.41 -2.05 -8.95
CA PRO A 28 -5.74 -1.25 -7.95
C PRO A 28 -4.83 -0.17 -8.54
N THR A 29 -4.77 -0.07 -9.86
CA THR A 29 -3.91 0.87 -10.61
C THR A 29 -4.63 2.10 -11.14
N ALA A 30 -5.89 2.37 -10.74
CA ALA A 30 -6.55 3.61 -11.14
C ALA A 30 -5.79 4.82 -10.55
N PRO A 31 -5.22 5.72 -11.39
CA PRO A 31 -4.56 6.93 -10.89
C PRO A 31 -5.57 7.78 -10.11
N GLY A 32 -5.28 8.10 -8.85
CA GLY A 32 -6.08 9.03 -8.05
C GLY A 32 -6.71 8.46 -6.77
N SER A 33 -6.66 7.15 -6.54
CA SER A 33 -7.22 6.55 -5.31
C SER A 33 -6.22 6.38 -4.16
N TYR A 34 -4.93 6.56 -4.42
CA TYR A 34 -3.88 6.37 -3.42
C TYR A 34 -3.38 7.69 -2.85
N PHE A 35 -3.25 7.75 -1.53
CA PHE A 35 -2.52 8.83 -0.85
C PHE A 35 -1.02 8.75 -1.13
N ILE A 36 -0.51 7.54 -1.42
CA ILE A 36 0.90 7.25 -1.57
C ILE A 36 1.10 6.61 -2.94
N LEU A 37 1.87 7.27 -3.79
CA LEU A 37 2.22 6.80 -5.12
C LEU A 37 3.73 6.63 -5.22
N THR A 38 4.17 5.49 -5.73
CA THR A 38 5.58 5.31 -6.12
C THR A 38 5.84 5.97 -7.47
N GLU A 39 7.02 6.55 -7.64
CA GLU A 39 7.37 7.28 -8.88
C GLU A 39 7.62 6.34 -10.07
N ALA A 40 7.90 5.07 -9.80
CA ALA A 40 8.10 4.06 -10.83
C ALA A 40 7.26 2.81 -10.54
N ASP A 41 6.94 2.08 -11.61
CA ASP A 41 6.24 0.79 -11.52
C ASP A 41 7.22 -0.38 -11.36
N VAL A 42 8.50 -0.16 -11.62
CA VAL A 42 9.56 -1.18 -11.51
C VAL A 42 10.77 -0.59 -10.82
N TYR A 43 11.24 -1.30 -9.79
CA TYR A 43 12.46 -0.98 -9.05
C TYR A 43 13.43 -2.15 -9.10
N ARG A 44 14.73 -1.84 -9.11
CA ARG A 44 15.79 -2.84 -9.04
C ARG A 44 16.29 -2.97 -7.62
N ALA A 45 16.26 -4.17 -7.07
CA ALA A 45 16.93 -4.48 -5.82
C ALA A 45 18.41 -4.82 -6.10
N ARG A 46 19.25 -4.46 -5.15
CA ARG A 46 20.64 -4.93 -5.10
C ARG A 46 20.74 -6.00 -4.04
N ALA A 47 21.07 -7.22 -4.46
CA ALA A 47 21.21 -8.35 -3.58
C ALA A 47 22.67 -8.78 -3.52
N THR A 48 23.11 -9.08 -2.31
CA THR A 48 24.37 -9.80 -2.03
C THR A 48 24.02 -11.13 -1.35
N GLU A 49 24.99 -11.94 -1.01
CA GLU A 49 24.78 -13.16 -0.24
C GLU A 49 24.14 -12.90 1.13
N SER A 50 24.47 -11.78 1.76
CA SER A 50 24.08 -11.47 3.13
C SER A 50 22.97 -10.43 3.27
N ALA A 51 22.74 -9.58 2.26
CA ALA A 51 21.83 -8.45 2.38
C ALA A 51 21.12 -8.11 1.06
N VAL A 52 19.96 -7.47 1.22
CA VAL A 52 19.21 -6.86 0.12
C VAL A 52 19.03 -5.38 0.41
N THR A 53 19.23 -4.55 -0.61
CA THR A 53 18.97 -3.12 -0.56
C THR A 53 18.04 -2.74 -1.68
N LEU A 54 16.99 -1.98 -1.35
CA LEU A 54 16.00 -1.45 -2.28
C LEU A 54 15.78 0.02 -1.97
N THR A 55 15.79 0.86 -2.98
CA THR A 55 15.44 2.29 -2.86
C THR A 55 14.19 2.56 -3.67
N VAL A 56 13.16 3.09 -3.01
CA VAL A 56 11.86 3.43 -3.63
C VAL A 56 11.60 4.91 -3.37
N VAL A 57 11.24 5.64 -4.41
CA VAL A 57 10.79 7.02 -4.27
C VAL A 57 9.27 7.01 -4.24
N ALA A 58 8.71 7.60 -3.19
CA ALA A 58 7.28 7.64 -2.98
C ALA A 58 6.80 9.07 -2.73
N ARG A 59 5.66 9.39 -3.30
CA ARG A 59 4.96 10.66 -3.13
C ARG A 59 3.75 10.44 -2.25
N PHE A 60 3.71 11.11 -1.11
CA PHE A 60 2.60 11.09 -0.18
C PHE A 60 1.83 12.42 -0.27
N THR A 61 0.60 12.39 -0.76
CA THR A 61 -0.28 13.56 -0.86
C THR A 61 -1.39 13.46 0.17
N ASN A 62 -1.56 14.50 0.99
CA ASN A 62 -2.68 14.57 1.92
C ASN A 62 -3.95 15.01 1.17
N THR A 63 -4.78 14.06 0.79
CA THR A 63 -6.07 14.32 0.12
C THR A 63 -7.22 14.47 1.11
N THR A 64 -6.96 14.45 2.43
CA THR A 64 -7.96 14.69 3.46
C THR A 64 -8.16 16.19 3.70
N ARG A 65 -9.19 16.52 4.47
CA ARG A 65 -9.44 17.89 4.96
C ARG A 65 -8.67 18.21 6.25
N ASP A 66 -8.06 17.19 6.87
CA ASP A 66 -7.35 17.30 8.14
C ASP A 66 -5.86 17.55 7.92
N THR A 67 -5.21 18.25 8.83
CA THR A 67 -3.76 18.28 8.89
C THR A 67 -3.25 16.96 9.43
N LEU A 68 -2.46 16.23 8.65
CA LEU A 68 -1.86 14.99 9.07
C LEU A 68 -0.58 15.27 9.86
N VAL A 69 -0.38 14.49 10.92
CA VAL A 69 0.84 14.49 11.73
C VAL A 69 1.62 13.23 11.43
N LEU A 70 2.85 13.42 10.97
CA LEU A 70 3.73 12.33 10.54
C LEU A 70 4.74 12.05 11.64
N HIS A 71 4.64 10.87 12.27
CA HIS A 71 5.60 10.51 13.30
C HIS A 71 6.82 9.82 12.69
N PRO A 72 8.00 10.42 12.73
CA PRO A 72 9.18 9.84 12.11
C PRO A 72 9.79 8.73 12.96
N CYS A 73 10.51 7.84 12.30
CA CYS A 73 11.44 6.93 12.94
C CYS A 73 12.69 7.69 13.38
N ALA A 74 13.07 7.58 14.65
CA ALA A 74 14.08 8.42 15.29
C ALA A 74 15.53 8.18 14.91
N GLN A 75 15.84 7.18 14.12
CA GLN A 75 17.23 6.71 14.03
C GLN A 75 18.15 7.51 13.10
N HIS A 76 17.63 8.24 12.11
CA HIS A 76 18.48 8.95 11.15
C HIS A 76 17.86 10.27 10.68
N ARG A 77 18.66 11.33 10.56
CA ARG A 77 18.23 12.57 9.87
C ARG A 77 18.56 12.49 8.38
N PRO A 78 17.69 12.95 7.45
CA PRO A 78 16.32 13.41 7.72
C PRO A 78 15.45 12.25 8.19
N TYR A 79 14.62 12.46 9.19
CA TYR A 79 13.82 11.43 9.83
C TYR A 79 12.90 10.73 8.83
N PRO A 80 13.18 9.47 8.43
CA PRO A 80 12.29 8.73 7.57
C PRO A 80 10.99 8.42 8.30
N LEU A 81 9.89 8.36 7.58
CA LEU A 81 8.65 7.82 8.12
C LEU A 81 8.81 6.31 8.39
N ALA A 82 7.99 5.78 9.29
CA ALA A 82 7.92 4.35 9.51
C ALA A 82 7.25 3.67 8.32
N VAL A 83 8.05 3.05 7.46
CA VAL A 83 7.60 2.40 6.22
C VAL A 83 8.04 0.96 6.22
N SER A 84 7.10 0.04 6.03
CA SER A 84 7.38 -1.38 5.79
C SER A 84 7.20 -1.72 4.31
N LEU A 85 7.90 -2.78 3.87
CA LEU A 85 7.74 -3.36 2.56
C LEU A 85 6.85 -4.60 2.66
N GLN A 86 5.78 -4.64 1.87
CA GLN A 86 4.90 -5.78 1.78
C GLN A 86 4.99 -6.41 0.40
N ARG A 87 5.04 -7.75 0.35
CA ARG A 87 5.01 -8.55 -0.88
C ARG A 87 3.65 -9.19 -1.07
N ASN A 88 3.18 -9.24 -2.30
CA ASN A 88 1.99 -10.00 -2.66
C ASN A 88 2.35 -11.48 -2.84
N GLU A 89 1.75 -12.33 -2.05
CA GLU A 89 1.88 -13.79 -2.10
C GLU A 89 0.49 -14.40 -2.34
N GLY A 90 0.20 -14.68 -3.62
CA GLY A 90 -1.09 -15.28 -4.00
C GLY A 90 -2.32 -14.43 -3.64
N GLY A 91 -2.24 -13.12 -3.75
CA GLY A 91 -3.33 -12.19 -3.41
C GLY A 91 -3.30 -11.68 -1.96
N THR A 92 -2.44 -12.23 -1.13
CA THR A 92 -2.27 -11.81 0.27
C THR A 92 -1.01 -10.95 0.42
N TRP A 93 -1.14 -9.82 1.12
CA TRP A 93 -0.01 -8.93 1.40
C TRP A 93 0.69 -9.35 2.69
N ARG A 94 1.98 -9.69 2.59
CA ARG A 94 2.82 -10.02 3.75
C ARG A 94 3.94 -9.02 3.92
N THR A 95 4.17 -8.56 5.13
CA THR A 95 5.33 -7.73 5.46
C THR A 95 6.60 -8.57 5.37
N VAL A 96 7.47 -8.21 4.44
CA VAL A 96 8.76 -8.88 4.20
C VAL A 96 9.93 -8.09 4.76
N LEU A 97 9.73 -6.80 5.02
CA LEU A 97 10.68 -5.94 5.70
C LEU A 97 9.92 -4.91 6.53
N ALA A 98 10.12 -4.95 7.83
CA ALA A 98 9.65 -3.93 8.75
C ALA A 98 10.84 -3.03 9.15
N PRO A 99 10.66 -1.70 9.21
CA PRO A 99 11.71 -0.83 9.71
C PRO A 99 11.90 -1.08 11.20
N TRP A 100 13.13 -1.11 11.63
CA TRP A 100 13.42 -0.95 13.05
C TRP A 100 13.16 0.52 13.40
N CYS A 101 12.03 0.80 13.98
CA CYS A 101 11.63 2.14 14.34
C CYS A 101 11.61 2.31 15.85
N THR A 102 12.59 3.00 16.39
CA THR A 102 12.48 3.51 17.75
C THR A 102 11.66 4.81 17.69
N LEU A 103 10.50 4.83 18.34
CA LEU A 103 9.68 6.04 18.42
C LEU A 103 10.47 7.12 19.16
N ALA A 104 10.99 8.12 18.46
CA ALA A 104 11.39 9.36 19.09
C ALA A 104 10.14 10.15 19.40
N LEU A 105 9.92 10.43 20.67
CA LEU A 105 8.93 11.41 21.08
C LEU A 105 9.42 12.80 20.63
N MET A 106 9.01 13.21 19.45
CA MET A 106 9.28 14.57 18.99
C MET A 106 8.20 15.50 19.52
N PHE A 107 8.61 16.59 20.15
CA PHE A 107 7.69 17.63 20.63
C PHE A 107 6.93 18.32 19.49
N SER A 108 7.48 18.28 18.29
CA SER A 108 6.91 18.91 17.10
C SER A 108 7.12 18.03 15.86
N PRO A 109 6.31 16.98 15.69
CA PRO A 109 6.42 16.11 14.51
C PRO A 109 6.04 16.89 13.24
N PRO A 110 6.61 16.51 12.08
CA PRO A 110 6.25 17.07 10.79
C PRO A 110 4.75 17.00 10.53
N ARG A 111 4.23 18.02 9.89
CA ARG A 111 2.82 18.12 9.51
C ARG A 111 2.69 18.15 8.00
N LEU A 112 1.61 17.57 7.50
CA LEU A 112 1.23 17.61 6.10
C LEU A 112 -0.17 18.24 5.99
N LEU A 113 -0.24 19.46 5.49
CA LEU A 113 -1.49 20.20 5.34
C LEU A 113 -2.38 19.57 4.24
N PRO A 114 -3.70 19.83 4.25
CA PRO A 114 -4.58 19.45 3.15
C PRO A 114 -4.03 19.87 1.79
N GLY A 115 -4.01 18.97 0.81
CA GLY A 115 -3.47 19.19 -0.53
C GLY A 115 -1.94 19.20 -0.62
N GLN A 116 -1.23 19.22 0.48
CA GLN A 116 0.22 19.23 0.49
C GLN A 116 0.78 17.84 0.13
N THR A 117 1.89 17.85 -0.61
CA THR A 117 2.62 16.65 -1.04
C THR A 117 4.00 16.63 -0.41
N ARG A 118 4.42 15.45 0.02
CA ARG A 118 5.77 15.14 0.44
C ARG A 118 6.36 14.03 -0.43
N ILE A 119 7.63 14.13 -0.76
CA ILE A 119 8.38 13.09 -1.47
C ILE A 119 9.37 12.47 -0.50
N ASP A 120 9.32 11.14 -0.40
CA ASP A 120 10.20 10.34 0.45
C ASP A 120 11.05 9.40 -0.40
N THR A 121 12.36 9.41 -0.17
CA THR A 121 13.26 8.39 -0.68
C THR A 121 13.39 7.30 0.38
N VAL A 122 12.64 6.21 0.21
CA VAL A 122 12.59 5.09 1.15
C VAL A 122 13.73 4.14 0.84
N ARG A 123 14.73 4.08 1.72
CA ARG A 123 15.84 3.11 1.64
C ARG A 123 15.52 1.93 2.54
N LEU A 124 15.35 0.78 1.94
CA LEU A 124 15.02 -0.46 2.60
C LEU A 124 16.26 -1.37 2.53
N GLN A 125 16.76 -1.77 3.69
CA GLN A 125 17.90 -2.69 3.78
C GLN A 125 17.55 -3.77 4.79
N GLY A 126 17.76 -5.02 4.43
CA GLY A 126 17.52 -6.16 5.30
C GLY A 126 18.49 -7.30 5.04
N SER A 127 18.71 -8.12 6.06
CA SER A 127 19.52 -9.33 5.97
C SER A 127 18.78 -10.42 5.20
N ARG A 128 19.53 -11.25 4.45
CA ARG A 128 19.01 -12.50 3.86
C ARG A 128 19.08 -13.69 4.84
N HIS A 129 19.71 -13.52 5.98
CA HIS A 129 19.79 -14.58 6.97
C HIS A 129 18.47 -14.68 7.73
N PRO A 130 17.92 -15.89 7.89
CA PRO A 130 16.75 -16.10 8.73
C PRO A 130 17.08 -15.67 10.17
N ASN A 131 16.09 -15.14 10.89
CA ASN A 131 16.20 -14.69 12.27
C ASN A 131 17.04 -13.41 12.52
N THR A 132 17.48 -12.70 11.49
CA THR A 132 18.12 -11.38 11.64
C THR A 132 17.12 -10.28 11.31
N LEU A 133 16.85 -9.39 12.26
CA LEU A 133 15.96 -8.25 12.06
C LEU A 133 16.78 -6.95 11.83
N PRO A 134 16.35 -6.10 10.89
CA PRO A 134 15.33 -6.30 9.88
C PRO A 134 15.79 -7.30 8.82
N GLY A 135 14.98 -8.31 8.55
CA GLY A 135 15.31 -9.37 7.58
C GLY A 135 14.34 -9.38 6.40
N PHE A 136 14.87 -9.62 5.21
CA PHE A 136 14.02 -10.08 4.12
C PHE A 136 13.64 -11.53 4.40
N SER A 137 12.35 -11.84 4.37
CA SER A 137 11.91 -13.23 4.48
C SER A 137 12.54 -14.06 3.37
N ALA A 138 12.89 -15.32 3.69
CA ALA A 138 13.43 -16.25 2.71
C ALA A 138 12.55 -16.34 1.46
N GLY A 139 13.17 -16.31 0.29
CA GLY A 139 12.47 -16.42 -0.99
C GLY A 139 13.03 -15.49 -2.06
N PRO A 140 12.53 -15.58 -3.31
CA PRO A 140 12.96 -14.71 -4.39
C PRO A 140 12.62 -13.26 -4.07
N ILE A 141 13.55 -12.35 -4.38
CA ILE A 141 13.35 -10.91 -4.17
C ILE A 141 12.46 -10.34 -5.27
N ALA A 142 12.55 -10.89 -6.48
CA ALA A 142 11.67 -10.49 -7.58
C ALA A 142 10.20 -10.76 -7.25
N GLY A 143 9.33 -9.80 -7.53
CA GLY A 143 7.90 -9.93 -7.22
C GLY A 143 7.14 -8.62 -7.24
N SER A 144 5.89 -8.69 -6.80
CA SER A 144 4.99 -7.53 -6.66
C SER A 144 4.97 -7.05 -5.21
N TYR A 145 5.16 -5.76 -5.03
CA TYR A 145 5.31 -5.13 -3.72
C TYR A 145 4.46 -3.88 -3.57
N ARG A 146 4.30 -3.44 -2.33
CA ARG A 146 3.80 -2.11 -1.96
C ARG A 146 4.52 -1.62 -0.71
N LEU A 147 4.54 -0.31 -0.53
CA LEU A 147 4.91 0.31 0.73
C LEU A 147 3.71 0.39 1.65
N ALA A 148 3.92 0.16 2.94
CA ALA A 148 2.91 0.40 3.97
C ALA A 148 3.51 1.35 5.01
N TYR A 149 2.93 2.54 5.10
CA TYR A 149 3.31 3.56 6.06
C TYR A 149 2.61 3.31 7.39
N SER A 150 3.22 3.72 8.46
CA SER A 150 2.64 3.70 9.79
C SER A 150 2.90 5.02 10.51
N GLN A 151 2.32 5.19 11.68
CA GLN A 151 2.54 6.37 12.52
C GLN A 151 2.10 7.70 11.88
N VAL A 152 0.99 7.68 11.13
CA VAL A 152 0.33 8.86 10.55
C VAL A 152 -0.99 9.10 11.27
N TYR A 153 -1.18 10.30 11.81
CA TYR A 153 -2.31 10.65 12.67
C TYR A 153 -3.09 11.85 12.14
N ARG A 154 -4.41 11.82 12.28
CA ARG A 154 -5.29 12.97 12.04
C ARG A 154 -5.24 13.98 13.17
N LYS A 155 -5.14 13.48 14.42
CA LYS A 155 -4.97 14.28 15.61
C LYS A 155 -3.76 13.78 16.37
N TRP A 156 -3.05 14.71 16.95
CA TRP A 156 -1.85 14.45 17.73
C TRP A 156 -2.04 14.90 19.19
N TYR A 157 -1.68 14.04 20.13
CA TYR A 157 -1.79 14.28 21.56
C TYR A 157 -0.40 14.32 22.21
N PRO A 158 0.27 15.49 22.24
CA PRO A 158 1.68 15.53 22.66
C PRO A 158 1.90 15.21 24.14
N ARG A 159 0.91 15.46 25.01
CA ARG A 159 1.08 15.30 26.47
C ARG A 159 -0.10 14.63 27.17
N ASN A 160 -1.33 15.00 26.84
CA ASN A 160 -2.53 14.53 27.54
C ASN A 160 -3.56 14.05 26.52
N PRO A 161 -3.62 12.76 26.23
CA PRO A 161 -4.70 12.24 25.42
C PRO A 161 -6.05 12.43 26.15
N PRO A 162 -7.14 12.71 25.44
CA PRO A 162 -8.45 12.82 26.07
C PRO A 162 -8.83 11.48 26.74
N PRO A 163 -9.65 11.51 27.79
CA PRO A 163 -10.15 10.29 28.42
C PRO A 163 -10.77 9.35 27.38
N GLY A 164 -10.42 8.07 27.42
CA GLY A 164 -10.91 7.07 26.46
C GLY A 164 -10.22 7.04 25.09
N ALA A 165 -9.18 7.85 24.86
CA ALA A 165 -8.40 7.77 23.63
C ALA A 165 -7.79 6.38 23.47
N ARG A 166 -8.09 5.70 22.33
CA ARG A 166 -7.57 4.35 22.03
C ARG A 166 -6.06 4.35 21.81
N ASN A 167 -5.50 5.46 21.34
CA ASN A 167 -4.07 5.63 21.13
C ASN A 167 -3.60 6.89 21.86
N ARG A 168 -2.58 6.75 22.69
CA ARG A 168 -1.98 7.87 23.46
C ARG A 168 -1.27 8.90 22.57
N LEU A 169 -0.88 8.52 21.36
CA LEU A 169 -0.18 9.41 20.44
C LEU A 169 -1.13 10.23 19.56
N GLY A 170 -2.34 9.75 19.30
CA GLY A 170 -3.30 10.44 18.45
C GLY A 170 -4.35 9.51 17.82
N GLU A 171 -5.13 10.06 16.91
CA GLU A 171 -6.07 9.29 16.08
C GLU A 171 -5.36 8.86 14.78
N PRO A 172 -5.03 7.56 14.61
CA PRO A 172 -4.33 7.11 13.41
C PRO A 172 -5.23 7.18 12.17
N LEU A 173 -4.62 7.34 11.01
CA LEU A 173 -5.28 7.06 9.74
C LEU A 173 -5.52 5.56 9.59
N PRO A 174 -6.61 5.15 8.88
CA PRO A 174 -6.82 3.76 8.51
C PRO A 174 -5.64 3.21 7.68
N ASP A 175 -5.22 1.98 7.96
CA ASP A 175 -4.10 1.33 7.26
C ASP A 175 -4.33 1.23 5.75
N SER A 176 -5.59 1.10 5.32
CA SER A 176 -5.97 1.07 3.90
C SER A 176 -5.60 2.35 3.13
N LEU A 177 -5.47 3.48 3.82
CA LEU A 177 -5.06 4.75 3.25
C LEU A 177 -3.53 4.95 3.30
N LEU A 178 -2.83 4.11 4.03
CA LEU A 178 -1.39 4.21 4.27
C LEU A 178 -0.57 3.24 3.41
N VAL A 179 -1.16 2.66 2.40
CA VAL A 179 -0.47 1.79 1.44
C VAL A 179 -0.28 2.47 0.09
N SER A 180 0.85 2.19 -0.55
CA SER A 180 1.12 2.68 -1.91
C SER A 180 0.40 1.85 -2.98
N ASN A 181 0.41 2.35 -4.23
CA ASN A 181 0.19 1.50 -5.39
C ASN A 181 1.16 0.32 -5.39
N MET A 182 0.80 -0.71 -6.12
CA MET A 182 1.65 -1.86 -6.37
C MET A 182 2.77 -1.47 -7.35
N PHE A 183 3.98 -2.00 -7.11
CA PHE A 183 5.14 -1.92 -8.00
C PHE A 183 5.84 -3.27 -8.08
N ARG A 184 6.66 -3.46 -9.10
CA ARG A 184 7.47 -4.68 -9.27
C ARG A 184 8.89 -4.43 -8.79
N VAL A 185 9.47 -5.44 -8.16
CA VAL A 185 10.90 -5.49 -7.87
C VAL A 185 11.53 -6.55 -8.75
N VAL A 186 12.68 -6.20 -9.34
CA VAL A 186 13.54 -7.07 -10.12
C VAL A 186 14.96 -7.06 -9.51
N GLU A 187 15.71 -8.12 -9.69
CA GLU A 187 17.13 -8.23 -9.30
C GLU A 187 18.04 -7.67 -10.37
#